data_ff72754cc62b84a70882602335ff1f4c
#
_entry.id   ff72754cc62b84a70882602335ff1f4c
#
_cell.length_a   1.000
_cell.length_b   1.000
_cell.length_c   1.000
_cell.angle_alpha   90.00
_cell.angle_beta   90.00
_cell.angle_gamma   90.00
#
_symmetry.space_group_name_H-M   'P 1'
#
loop_
_entity.id
_entity.type
_entity.pdbx_description
1 polymer ?
#
loop_
_entity_poly.entity_id
_entity_poly.type
_entity_poly.pdbx_seq_one_letter_code
_entity_poly.pdbx_strand_id
1 'polypeptide(L)'
;LAQIGWWEADITAGYYLCSDYLCDLLGLEGDTISSLDFLNLIREDYREQIAQEFWANSSIHKDFYEQTFPVITPGYGEVWLHTRLAFREKGTGNDGGDKSFGIIQRVEAPKDVEQRNALIRVNNLLRRQNYISQSLLRFLRDEEVESCITEILKDILNLHGNRGRVYIFE
;
A
#
# COMPACT_ATOMS: atom_id res chain seq x y z
N LEU A 1 27.42 5.97 10.50
CA LEU A 1 26.60 4.81 10.90
C LEU A 1 25.23 4.99 10.26
N ALA A 2 24.76 3.99 9.53
CA ALA A 2 23.41 4.01 8.97
C ALA A 2 22.40 4.01 10.13
N GLN A 3 21.54 5.02 10.18
CA GLN A 3 20.50 5.14 11.18
C GLN A 3 19.28 4.36 10.66
N ILE A 4 19.06 3.20 11.25
CA ILE A 4 17.96 2.29 10.89
C ILE A 4 17.01 2.22 12.07
N GLY A 5 15.75 2.53 11.83
CA GLY A 5 14.65 2.27 12.74
C GLY A 5 13.97 0.95 12.42
N TRP A 6 13.17 0.48 13.35
CA TRP A 6 12.22 -0.61 13.14
C TRP A 6 10.83 -0.18 13.63
N TRP A 7 9.84 -0.88 13.12
CA TRP A 7 8.45 -0.72 13.53
C TRP A 7 7.71 -2.06 13.48
N GLU A 8 6.71 -2.21 14.33
CA GLU A 8 5.76 -3.32 14.33
C GLU A 8 4.35 -2.73 14.24
N ALA A 9 3.55 -3.17 13.28
CA ALA A 9 2.16 -2.79 13.17
C ALA A 9 1.27 -3.88 13.74
N ASP A 10 0.34 -3.49 14.61
CA ASP A 10 -0.86 -4.26 14.91
C ASP A 10 -1.98 -3.74 14.01
N ILE A 11 -2.26 -4.50 12.94
CA ILE A 11 -3.24 -4.09 11.92
C ILE A 11 -4.65 -4.08 12.52
N THR A 12 -4.92 -4.99 13.44
CA THR A 12 -6.24 -5.11 14.10
C THR A 12 -6.47 -3.97 15.08
N ALA A 13 -5.45 -3.63 15.87
CA ALA A 13 -5.53 -2.55 16.85
C ALA A 13 -5.30 -1.15 16.22
N GLY A 14 -4.74 -1.09 15.02
CA GLY A 14 -4.59 0.15 14.25
C GLY A 14 -3.48 1.07 14.76
N TYR A 15 -2.40 0.52 15.30
CA TYR A 15 -1.24 1.30 15.72
C TYR A 15 0.10 0.66 15.30
N TYR A 16 1.13 1.47 15.30
CA TYR A 16 2.53 1.07 15.11
C TYR A 16 3.31 1.28 16.40
N LEU A 17 4.10 0.28 16.77
CA LEU A 17 5.16 0.39 17.78
C LEU A 17 6.46 0.73 17.06
N CYS A 18 7.19 1.73 17.53
CA CYS A 18 8.35 2.32 16.86
C CYS A 18 9.59 2.23 17.73
N SER A 19 10.76 2.04 17.12
CA SER A 19 12.05 2.16 17.81
C SER A 19 12.32 3.60 18.20
N ASP A 20 13.18 3.82 19.20
CA ASP A 20 13.58 5.15 19.69
C ASP A 20 14.05 6.07 18.55
N TYR A 21 14.88 5.55 17.65
CA TYR A 21 15.33 6.29 16.46
C TYR A 21 14.16 6.76 15.59
N LEU A 22 13.17 5.92 15.39
CA LEU A 22 12.02 6.28 14.57
C LEU A 22 11.11 7.27 15.30
N CYS A 23 10.94 7.13 16.61
CA CYS A 23 10.21 8.08 17.43
C CYS A 23 10.84 9.47 17.38
N ASP A 24 12.15 9.55 17.54
CA ASP A 24 12.91 10.81 17.44
C ASP A 24 12.78 11.43 16.04
N LEU A 25 12.88 10.61 15.00
CA LEU A 25 12.77 11.07 13.62
C LEU A 25 11.38 11.62 13.29
N LEU A 26 10.33 10.96 13.77
CA LEU A 26 8.93 11.37 13.54
C LEU A 26 8.46 12.43 14.53
N GLY A 27 9.20 12.70 15.61
CA GLY A 27 8.84 13.64 16.65
C GLY A 27 7.72 13.14 17.56
N LEU A 28 7.70 11.83 17.87
CA LEU A 28 6.71 11.22 18.75
C LEU A 28 7.08 11.41 20.21
N GLU A 29 6.09 11.66 21.07
CA GLU A 29 6.27 11.73 22.52
C GLU A 29 6.35 10.35 23.19
N GLY A 30 5.94 9.29 22.50
CA GLY A 30 5.94 7.90 22.97
C GLY A 30 6.47 6.93 21.92
N ASP A 31 6.38 5.64 22.20
CA ASP A 31 6.85 4.57 21.34
C ASP A 31 5.81 4.06 20.33
N THR A 32 4.60 4.62 20.36
CA THR A 32 3.49 4.21 19.49
C THR A 32 2.90 5.40 18.74
N ILE A 33 2.38 5.10 17.52
CA ILE A 33 1.62 6.05 16.71
C ILE A 33 0.42 5.33 16.08
N SER A 34 -0.73 6.00 16.01
CA SER A 34 -1.88 5.44 15.31
C SER A 34 -1.62 5.35 13.81
N SER A 35 -2.25 4.39 13.14
CA SER A 35 -2.15 4.24 11.68
C SER A 35 -2.60 5.51 10.94
N LEU A 36 -3.60 6.20 11.48
CA LEU A 36 -4.10 7.45 10.91
C LEU A 36 -3.10 8.59 11.09
N ASP A 37 -2.51 8.73 12.27
CA ASP A 37 -1.53 9.79 12.53
C ASP A 37 -0.27 9.56 11.70
N PHE A 38 0.20 8.31 11.57
CA PHE A 38 1.29 7.98 10.68
C PHE A 38 0.99 8.35 9.22
N LEU A 39 -0.21 8.01 8.73
CA LEU A 39 -0.65 8.38 7.38
C LEU A 39 -0.68 9.90 7.19
N ASN A 40 -1.04 10.66 8.24
CA ASN A 40 -1.04 12.11 8.20
C ASN A 40 0.36 12.74 8.15
N LEU A 41 1.39 12.05 8.64
CA LEU A 41 2.78 12.47 8.46
C LEU A 41 3.26 12.30 7.01
N ILE A 42 2.69 11.36 6.26
CA ILE A 42 3.04 11.20 4.84
C ILE A 42 2.58 12.43 4.07
N ARG A 43 3.45 12.93 3.18
CA ARG A 43 3.11 14.08 2.32
C ARG A 43 1.84 13.79 1.52
N GLU A 44 0.94 14.74 1.44
CA GLU A 44 -0.45 14.57 1.00
C GLU A 44 -0.58 13.88 -0.37
N ASP A 45 0.24 14.26 -1.33
CA ASP A 45 0.24 13.70 -2.70
C ASP A 45 0.68 12.23 -2.78
N TYR A 46 1.23 11.67 -1.69
CA TYR A 46 1.66 10.26 -1.58
C TYR A 46 0.70 9.39 -0.77
N ARG A 47 -0.16 9.96 0.08
CA ARG A 47 -0.97 9.22 1.05
C ARG A 47 -1.83 8.13 0.42
N GLU A 48 -2.57 8.49 -0.63
CA GLU A 48 -3.48 7.55 -1.28
C GLU A 48 -2.72 6.38 -1.92
N GLN A 49 -1.64 6.67 -2.63
CA GLN A 49 -0.81 5.65 -3.25
C GLN A 49 -0.21 4.70 -2.22
N ILE A 50 0.37 5.24 -1.13
CA ILE A 50 1.00 4.46 -0.07
C ILE A 50 -0.01 3.55 0.62
N ALA A 51 -1.18 4.07 0.95
CA ALA A 51 -2.25 3.29 1.56
C ALA A 51 -2.72 2.16 0.64
N GLN A 52 -2.99 2.45 -0.63
CA GLN A 52 -3.42 1.44 -1.61
C GLN A 52 -2.37 0.34 -1.80
N GLU A 53 -1.09 0.71 -1.94
CA GLU A 53 -0.01 -0.25 -2.12
C GLU A 53 0.18 -1.13 -0.87
N PHE A 54 0.10 -0.55 0.32
CA PHE A 54 0.17 -1.30 1.58
C PHE A 54 -0.94 -2.36 1.66
N TRP A 55 -2.19 -1.98 1.44
CA TRP A 55 -3.34 -2.89 1.49
C TRP A 55 -3.30 -3.95 0.39
N ALA A 56 -2.91 -3.58 -0.82
CA ALA A 56 -2.79 -4.53 -1.93
C ALA A 56 -1.73 -5.60 -1.65
N ASN A 57 -0.61 -5.24 -1.01
CA ASN A 57 0.45 -6.18 -0.70
C ASN A 57 0.18 -7.00 0.56
N SER A 58 -0.54 -6.45 1.56
CA SER A 58 -0.97 -7.20 2.74
C SER A 58 -1.89 -8.37 2.39
N SER A 59 -2.70 -8.22 1.35
CA SER A 59 -3.64 -9.26 0.88
C SER A 59 -2.97 -10.39 0.10
N ILE A 60 -1.76 -10.19 -0.44
CA ILE A 60 -1.08 -11.14 -1.34
C ILE A 60 -0.04 -12.00 -0.61
N HIS A 61 0.21 -11.79 0.68
CA HIS A 61 1.20 -12.50 1.50
C HIS A 61 2.58 -12.58 0.82
N LYS A 62 3.10 -11.43 0.33
CA LYS A 62 4.46 -11.37 -0.20
C LYS A 62 5.45 -11.44 0.95
N ASP A 63 6.52 -12.21 0.76
CA ASP A 63 7.59 -12.36 1.76
C ASP A 63 8.19 -11.03 2.19
N PHE A 64 8.33 -10.09 1.24
CA PHE A 64 8.82 -8.73 1.51
C PHE A 64 8.16 -7.71 0.59
N TYR A 65 7.92 -6.52 1.15
CA TYR A 65 7.45 -5.35 0.43
C TYR A 65 8.33 -4.15 0.77
N GLU A 66 8.70 -3.38 -0.23
CA GLU A 66 9.54 -2.19 -0.08
C GLU A 66 8.82 -0.95 -0.60
N GLN A 67 9.00 0.15 0.10
CA GLN A 67 8.36 1.41 -0.23
C GLN A 67 9.27 2.59 0.11
N THR A 68 9.23 3.65 -0.72
CA THR A 68 9.95 4.89 -0.45
C THR A 68 8.99 6.06 -0.59
N PHE A 69 8.90 6.89 0.46
CA PHE A 69 7.94 7.99 0.51
C PHE A 69 8.43 9.14 1.39
N PRO A 70 7.94 10.37 1.14
CA PRO A 70 8.24 11.51 1.98
C PRO A 70 7.27 11.62 3.16
N VAL A 71 7.79 11.98 4.33
CA VAL A 71 7.03 12.35 5.51
C VAL A 71 7.36 13.78 5.92
N ILE A 72 6.41 14.47 6.52
CA ILE A 72 6.60 15.80 7.09
C ILE A 72 6.71 15.64 8.59
N THR A 73 7.88 15.91 9.14
CA THR A 73 8.16 15.75 10.58
C THR A 73 8.34 17.11 11.26
N PRO A 74 7.96 17.24 12.53
CA PRO A 74 8.09 18.52 13.26
C PRO A 74 9.53 19.02 13.38
N GLY A 75 10.50 18.10 13.55
CA GLY A 75 11.90 18.45 13.81
C GLY A 75 12.76 18.63 12.58
N TYR A 76 12.45 17.94 11.48
CA TYR A 76 13.31 17.86 10.30
C TYR A 76 12.65 18.35 9.01
N GLY A 77 11.36 18.75 9.07
CA GLY A 77 10.60 19.10 7.87
C GLY A 77 10.34 17.88 6.99
N GLU A 78 10.52 18.02 5.68
CA GLU A 78 10.36 16.90 4.73
C GLU A 78 11.55 15.94 4.82
N VAL A 79 11.26 14.68 5.08
CA VAL A 79 12.23 13.59 5.17
C VAL A 79 11.78 12.44 4.27
N TRP A 80 12.67 11.89 3.48
CA TRP A 80 12.41 10.71 2.69
C TRP A 80 12.77 9.44 3.47
N LEU A 81 11.81 8.53 3.53
CA LEU A 81 11.93 7.25 4.22
C LEU A 81 11.87 6.11 3.22
N HIS A 82 12.77 5.14 3.40
CA HIS A 82 12.68 3.84 2.73
C HIS A 82 12.36 2.79 3.78
N THR A 83 11.27 2.07 3.59
CA THR A 83 10.85 0.97 4.46
C THR A 83 10.86 -0.36 3.69
N ARG A 84 11.27 -1.39 4.41
CA ARG A 84 11.15 -2.79 4.00
C ARG A 84 10.40 -3.54 5.06
N LEU A 85 9.32 -4.18 4.70
CA LEU A 85 8.42 -4.83 5.64
C LEU A 85 8.10 -6.27 5.23
N ALA A 86 7.76 -7.09 6.23
CA ALA A 86 7.24 -8.44 6.06
C ALA A 86 5.88 -8.55 6.78
N PHE A 87 4.95 -9.26 6.16
CA PHE A 87 3.68 -9.63 6.78
C PHE A 87 3.85 -10.97 7.47
N ARG A 88 3.43 -11.05 8.73
CA ARG A 88 3.42 -12.30 9.47
C ARG A 88 2.12 -13.04 9.18
N GLU A 89 2.22 -14.30 8.77
CA GLU A 89 1.04 -15.15 8.62
C GLU A 89 0.30 -15.28 9.97
N LYS A 90 -1.03 -15.36 9.90
CA LYS A 90 -1.88 -15.69 11.05
C LYS A 90 -1.35 -16.95 11.73
N GLY A 91 -0.63 -16.77 12.82
CA GLY A 91 -0.22 -17.89 13.65
C GLY A 91 -1.45 -18.54 14.27
N THR A 92 -1.46 -19.87 14.36
CA THR A 92 -2.46 -20.68 15.09
C THR A 92 -2.39 -20.48 16.62
N GLY A 93 -1.74 -19.43 17.09
CA GLY A 93 -1.60 -19.06 18.49
C GLY A 93 -2.66 -18.05 18.95
N ASN A 94 -2.91 -18.01 20.24
CA ASN A 94 -3.91 -17.18 20.93
C ASN A 94 -3.71 -15.66 20.80
N ASP A 95 -2.67 -15.18 20.07
CA ASP A 95 -2.39 -13.77 19.75
C ASP A 95 -2.90 -13.43 18.34
N GLY A 96 -4.20 -13.49 18.16
CA GLY A 96 -4.92 -13.50 16.90
C GLY A 96 -4.98 -12.18 16.10
N GLY A 97 -3.98 -11.30 16.17
CA GLY A 97 -3.91 -10.08 15.37
C GLY A 97 -3.03 -10.26 14.12
N ASP A 98 -3.45 -9.69 12.99
CA ASP A 98 -2.59 -9.53 11.81
C ASP A 98 -1.48 -8.53 12.15
N LYS A 99 -0.24 -9.03 12.26
CA LYS A 99 0.93 -8.20 12.55
C LYS A 99 1.84 -8.10 11.35
N SER A 100 2.41 -6.93 11.15
CA SER A 100 3.52 -6.72 10.22
C SER A 100 4.67 -6.02 10.93
N PHE A 101 5.87 -6.25 10.48
CA PHE A 101 7.05 -5.56 11.01
C PHE A 101 7.96 -5.15 9.86
N GLY A 102 8.71 -4.12 10.10
CA GLY A 102 9.63 -3.61 9.11
C GLY A 102 10.78 -2.83 9.68
N ILE A 103 11.73 -2.60 8.81
CA ILE A 103 12.83 -1.67 9.04
C ILE A 103 12.60 -0.42 8.19
N ILE A 104 13.08 0.70 8.69
CA ILE A 104 12.95 1.98 8.04
C ILE A 104 14.24 2.77 8.17
N GLN A 105 14.62 3.45 7.12
CA GLN A 105 15.80 4.31 7.11
C GLN A 105 15.51 5.63 6.39
N ARG A 106 16.16 6.68 6.84
CA ARG A 106 16.19 7.94 6.12
C ARG A 106 17.06 7.80 4.87
N VAL A 107 16.54 8.28 3.74
CA VAL A 107 17.23 8.26 2.45
C VAL A 107 17.25 9.67 1.84
N GLU A 108 18.11 9.90 0.86
CA GLU A 108 18.03 11.11 0.04
C GLU A 108 16.78 11.07 -0.83
N ALA A 109 16.22 12.27 -1.11
CA ALA A 109 15.11 12.38 -2.06
C ALA A 109 15.52 11.75 -3.40
N PRO A 110 14.73 10.82 -3.94
CA PRO A 110 15.05 10.21 -5.23
C PRO A 110 15.16 11.30 -6.30
N LYS A 111 16.25 11.32 -7.04
CA LYS A 111 16.52 12.34 -8.07
C LYS A 111 15.51 12.33 -9.21
N ASP A 112 14.79 11.21 -9.38
CA ASP A 112 13.85 10.97 -10.48
C ASP A 112 12.46 10.56 -9.96
N VAL A 113 11.95 11.26 -8.95
CA VAL A 113 10.64 10.96 -8.34
C VAL A 113 9.52 10.95 -9.38
N GLU A 114 9.54 11.90 -10.33
CA GLU A 114 8.51 11.97 -11.38
C GLU A 114 8.61 10.79 -12.36
N GLN A 115 9.81 10.39 -12.77
CA GLN A 115 10.01 9.24 -13.65
C GLN A 115 9.61 7.94 -12.96
N ARG A 116 9.96 7.77 -11.69
CA ARG A 116 9.59 6.60 -10.90
C ARG A 116 8.08 6.51 -10.71
N ASN A 117 7.43 7.62 -10.37
CA ASN A 117 5.97 7.67 -10.24
C ASN A 117 5.27 7.42 -11.57
N ALA A 118 5.80 7.95 -12.69
CA ALA A 118 5.31 7.64 -14.02
C ALA A 118 5.45 6.16 -14.35
N LEU A 119 6.58 5.53 -14.02
CA LEU A 119 6.82 4.10 -14.23
C LEU A 119 5.88 3.22 -13.38
N ILE A 120 5.64 3.60 -12.13
CA ILE A 120 4.68 2.91 -11.25
C ILE A 120 3.25 3.01 -11.82
N ARG A 121 2.84 4.20 -12.28
CA ARG A 121 1.53 4.39 -12.93
C ARG A 121 1.38 3.53 -14.19
N VAL A 122 2.39 3.51 -15.05
CA VAL A 122 2.39 2.66 -16.27
C VAL A 122 2.34 1.18 -15.90
N ASN A 123 3.11 0.74 -14.93
CA ASN A 123 3.13 -0.65 -14.48
C ASN A 123 1.77 -1.08 -13.88
N ASN A 124 1.14 -0.20 -13.10
CA ASN A 124 -0.19 -0.45 -12.56
C ASN A 124 -1.25 -0.52 -13.68
N LEU A 125 -1.18 0.36 -14.68
CA LEU A 125 -2.04 0.31 -15.86
C LEU A 125 -1.87 -1.00 -16.64
N LEU A 126 -0.64 -1.43 -16.88
CA LEU A 126 -0.34 -2.69 -17.58
C LEU A 126 -0.85 -3.92 -16.80
N ARG A 127 -0.70 -3.93 -15.47
CA ARG A 127 -1.25 -5.00 -14.63
C ARG A 127 -2.77 -5.07 -14.72
N ARG A 128 -3.44 -3.91 -14.71
CA ARG A 128 -4.90 -3.82 -14.88
C ARG A 128 -5.35 -4.31 -16.25
N GLN A 129 -4.67 -3.91 -17.32
CA GLN A 129 -4.96 -4.39 -18.67
C GLN A 129 -4.75 -5.91 -18.80
N ASN A 130 -3.68 -6.44 -18.22
CA ASN A 130 -3.43 -7.89 -18.21
C ASN A 130 -4.50 -8.65 -17.43
N TYR A 131 -4.97 -8.12 -16.30
CA TYR A 131 -6.07 -8.71 -15.54
C TYR A 131 -7.38 -8.75 -16.36
N ILE A 132 -7.75 -7.63 -16.99
CA ILE A 132 -8.93 -7.55 -17.87
C ILE A 132 -8.80 -8.51 -19.04
N SER A 133 -7.64 -8.56 -19.69
CA SER A 133 -7.38 -9.48 -20.81
C SER A 133 -7.48 -10.94 -20.40
N GLN A 134 -6.95 -11.31 -19.22
CA GLN A 134 -7.06 -12.67 -18.70
C GLN A 134 -8.51 -13.02 -18.32
N SER A 135 -9.25 -12.07 -17.77
CA SER A 135 -10.68 -12.26 -17.45
C SER A 135 -11.51 -12.46 -18.72
N LEU A 136 -11.23 -11.68 -19.79
CA LEU A 136 -11.83 -11.86 -21.10
C LEU A 136 -11.49 -13.22 -21.75
N LEU A 137 -10.22 -13.66 -21.61
CA LEU A 137 -9.81 -14.98 -22.13
C LEU A 137 -10.47 -16.14 -21.37
N ARG A 138 -10.70 -16.00 -20.05
CA ARG A 138 -11.50 -16.96 -19.28
C ARG A 138 -12.93 -16.97 -19.76
N PHE A 139 -13.54 -15.80 -19.97
CA PHE A 139 -14.87 -15.65 -20.52
C PHE A 139 -15.05 -16.38 -21.87
N LEU A 140 -14.10 -16.24 -22.78
CA LEU A 140 -14.16 -16.91 -24.09
C LEU A 140 -14.00 -18.45 -24.01
N ARG A 141 -13.55 -18.96 -22.85
CA ARG A 141 -13.30 -20.38 -22.62
C ARG A 141 -14.38 -21.09 -21.79
N ASP A 142 -15.13 -20.37 -20.95
CA ASP A 142 -16.16 -20.92 -20.06
C ASP A 142 -17.55 -20.35 -20.40
N GLU A 143 -18.57 -21.25 -20.48
CA GLU A 143 -19.95 -20.95 -20.89
C GLU A 143 -20.78 -20.14 -19.84
N GLU A 144 -20.22 -19.68 -18.72
CA GLU A 144 -20.92 -18.83 -17.74
C GLU A 144 -20.79 -17.33 -18.04
N VAL A 145 -21.41 -16.94 -19.14
CA VAL A 145 -21.32 -15.62 -19.77
C VAL A 145 -21.77 -14.48 -18.83
N GLU A 146 -22.87 -14.62 -18.11
CA GLU A 146 -23.45 -13.54 -17.28
C GLU A 146 -22.65 -13.17 -16.04
N SER A 147 -22.07 -14.14 -15.35
CA SER A 147 -21.26 -13.91 -14.16
C SER A 147 -19.96 -13.17 -14.50
N CYS A 148 -19.34 -13.55 -15.61
CA CYS A 148 -18.08 -12.98 -16.06
C CYS A 148 -18.25 -11.53 -16.58
N ILE A 149 -19.34 -11.25 -17.30
CA ILE A 149 -19.68 -9.87 -17.74
C ILE A 149 -19.91 -8.97 -16.54
N THR A 150 -20.62 -9.45 -15.52
CA THR A 150 -20.91 -8.68 -14.32
C THR A 150 -19.62 -8.35 -13.54
N GLU A 151 -18.68 -9.26 -13.48
CA GLU A 151 -17.39 -9.08 -12.79
C GLU A 151 -16.51 -8.08 -13.55
N ILE A 152 -16.39 -8.21 -14.86
CA ILE A 152 -15.67 -7.27 -15.73
C ILE A 152 -16.26 -5.86 -15.65
N LEU A 153 -17.58 -5.73 -15.66
CA LEU A 153 -18.25 -4.43 -15.55
C LEU A 153 -18.04 -3.79 -14.18
N LYS A 154 -18.07 -4.57 -13.09
CA LYS A 154 -17.70 -4.07 -11.76
C LYS A 154 -16.27 -3.55 -11.72
N ASP A 155 -15.34 -4.28 -12.31
CA ASP A 155 -13.93 -3.87 -12.34
C ASP A 155 -13.72 -2.62 -13.18
N ILE A 156 -14.38 -2.48 -14.33
CA ILE A 156 -14.34 -1.27 -15.16
C ILE A 156 -14.93 -0.07 -14.39
N LEU A 157 -16.02 -0.24 -13.68
CA LEU A 157 -16.65 0.82 -12.89
C LEU A 157 -15.77 1.25 -11.70
N ASN A 158 -15.14 0.30 -11.01
CA ASN A 158 -14.20 0.58 -9.93
C ASN A 158 -12.92 1.29 -10.44
N LEU A 159 -12.48 0.99 -11.66
CA LEU A 159 -11.31 1.61 -12.28
C LEU A 159 -11.50 3.09 -12.62
N HIS A 160 -12.72 3.51 -12.91
CA HIS A 160 -13.00 4.86 -13.40
C HIS A 160 -13.55 5.81 -12.35
N GLY A 161 -13.78 5.33 -11.11
CA GLY A 161 -14.30 6.17 -10.02
C GLY A 161 -15.63 6.90 -10.35
N ASN A 162 -16.31 6.46 -11.41
CA ASN A 162 -17.43 7.20 -11.98
C ASN A 162 -18.74 6.42 -11.80
N ARG A 163 -19.79 7.16 -11.42
CA ARG A 163 -21.18 6.68 -11.38
C ARG A 163 -21.70 6.50 -12.81
N GLY A 164 -21.20 5.53 -13.53
CA GLY A 164 -21.72 5.14 -14.85
C GLY A 164 -22.87 4.16 -14.70
N ARG A 165 -23.92 4.31 -15.50
CA ARG A 165 -24.96 3.29 -15.69
C ARG A 165 -24.63 2.54 -16.97
N VAL A 166 -24.54 1.22 -16.88
CA VAL A 166 -24.40 0.37 -18.07
C VAL A 166 -25.79 -0.17 -18.42
N TYR A 167 -26.21 0.02 -19.65
CA TYR A 167 -27.44 -0.55 -20.19
C TYR A 167 -27.04 -1.72 -21.10
N ILE A 168 -27.57 -2.91 -20.79
CA ILE A 168 -27.45 -4.07 -21.67
C ILE A 168 -28.77 -4.11 -22.47
N PHE A 169 -28.70 -4.03 -23.78
CA PHE A 169 -29.82 -4.23 -24.67
C PHE A 169 -29.83 -5.71 -25.09
N GLU A 170 -30.97 -6.36 -24.90
CA GLU A 170 -31.27 -7.70 -25.45
C GLU A 170 -31.47 -7.63 -26.95
#